data_842aaa34842f02ca19bc708dc4ec1db5
#
_entry.id   842aaa34842f02ca19bc708dc4ec1db5
#
_cell.length_a   1.000
_cell.length_b   1.000
_cell.length_c   1.000
_cell.angle_alpha   90.00
_cell.angle_beta   90.00
_cell.angle_gamma   90.00
#
_symmetry.space_group_name_H-M   'P 1'
#
loop_
_entity.id
_entity.type
_entity.pdbx_description
1 polymer ?
#
loop_
_entity_poly.entity_id
_entity_poly.type
_entity_poly.pdbx_seq_one_letter_code
_entity_poly.pdbx_strand_id
1 'polypeptide(L)'
;LMHKVLNGWNISRSGARVEGIFQSVIENIEKKETNDDERIFYWKMDQLPEKYNYYRVEDAEGNKRAMDDVPSHEIINAIIEVLEEQISIGDKTLVREVAKKFGYSRLGNVIENSIKFAIEYGINTEILIFLY
;
A
#
# COMPACT_ATOMS: atom_id res chain seq x y z
N LEU A 1 8.67 0.01 7.99
CA LEU A 1 9.56 -1.11 7.61
C LEU A 1 10.49 -1.52 8.75
N MET A 2 11.21 -0.57 9.35
CA MET A 2 12.16 -0.87 10.44
C MET A 2 11.52 -1.65 11.57
N HIS A 3 10.37 -1.22 12.08
CA HIS A 3 9.70 -1.89 13.20
C HIS A 3 9.26 -3.32 12.84
N LYS A 4 8.81 -3.56 11.62
CA LYS A 4 8.44 -4.89 11.16
C LYS A 4 9.65 -5.83 11.12
N VAL A 5 10.79 -5.35 10.64
CA VAL A 5 12.04 -6.12 10.62
C VAL A 5 12.51 -6.42 12.04
N LEU A 6 12.51 -5.41 12.91
CA LEU A 6 12.93 -5.59 14.31
C LEU A 6 12.02 -6.55 15.06
N ASN A 7 10.70 -6.51 14.82
CA ASN A 7 9.76 -7.45 15.41
C ASN A 7 10.03 -8.90 14.96
N GLY A 8 10.43 -9.10 13.72
CA GLY A 8 10.85 -10.41 13.21
C GLY A 8 12.08 -10.96 13.95
N TRP A 9 12.87 -10.10 14.59
CA TRP A 9 14.04 -10.48 15.41
C TRP A 9 13.74 -10.39 16.90
N ASN A 10 12.46 -10.28 17.31
CA ASN A 10 12.04 -10.12 18.70
C ASN A 10 12.55 -8.84 19.38
N ILE A 11 12.77 -7.78 18.60
CA ILE A 11 13.18 -6.47 19.09
C ILE A 11 11.95 -5.55 19.06
N SER A 12 11.46 -5.17 20.24
CA SER A 12 10.23 -4.35 20.36
C SER A 12 10.51 -2.85 20.45
N ARG A 13 11.77 -2.43 20.66
CA ARG A 13 12.16 -1.03 20.78
C ARG A 13 13.35 -0.73 19.89
N SER A 14 13.36 0.48 19.33
CA SER A 14 14.49 0.98 18.57
C SER A 14 15.04 2.25 19.23
N GLY A 15 16.35 2.30 19.46
CA GLY A 15 17.06 3.51 19.86
C GLY A 15 17.78 4.12 18.66
N ALA A 16 18.38 5.30 18.84
CA ALA A 16 19.10 6.00 17.78
C ALA A 16 20.19 5.15 17.12
N ARG A 17 20.88 4.32 17.89
CA ARG A 17 21.92 3.42 17.36
C ARG A 17 21.34 2.36 16.43
N VAL A 18 20.25 1.72 16.86
CA VAL A 18 19.57 0.68 16.06
C VAL A 18 19.00 1.29 14.79
N GLU A 19 18.37 2.44 14.90
CA GLU A 19 17.82 3.16 13.73
C GLU A 19 18.92 3.55 12.74
N GLY A 20 20.07 4.01 13.22
CA GLY A 20 21.21 4.35 12.36
C GLY A 20 21.77 3.13 11.64
N ILE A 21 21.88 1.99 12.33
CA ILE A 21 22.33 0.74 11.71
C ILE A 21 21.33 0.28 10.64
N PHE A 22 20.04 0.30 10.97
CA PHE A 22 18.99 -0.07 10.02
C PHE A 22 19.03 0.81 8.78
N GLN A 23 19.13 2.13 8.95
CA GLN A 23 19.19 3.08 7.84
C GLN A 23 20.40 2.80 6.94
N SER A 24 21.58 2.53 7.53
CA SER A 24 22.77 2.18 6.77
C SER A 24 22.58 0.89 5.96
N VAL A 25 21.94 -0.12 6.54
CA VAL A 25 21.65 -1.38 5.84
C VAL A 25 20.71 -1.15 4.67
N ILE A 26 19.63 -0.40 4.88
CA ILE A 26 18.65 -0.10 3.84
C ILE A 26 19.29 0.68 2.68
N GLU A 27 20.15 1.64 2.97
CA GLU A 27 20.86 2.41 1.93
C GLU A 27 21.78 1.55 1.06
N ASN A 28 22.32 0.47 1.61
CA ASN A 28 23.26 -0.42 0.93
C ASN A 28 22.60 -1.62 0.22
N ILE A 29 21.30 -1.82 0.40
CA ILE A 29 20.56 -2.91 -0.28
C ILE A 29 20.05 -2.39 -1.63
N GLU A 30 20.24 -3.18 -2.67
CA GLU A 30 19.63 -2.90 -3.96
C GLU A 30 18.11 -3.01 -3.88
N LYS A 31 17.41 -1.93 -4.20
CA LYS A 31 15.96 -1.84 -4.12
C LYS A 31 15.44 -0.73 -5.02
N LYS A 32 14.15 -0.79 -5.30
CA LYS A 32 13.40 0.31 -5.91
C LYS A 32 12.55 0.99 -4.86
N GLU A 33 12.34 2.28 -5.00
CA GLU A 33 11.53 3.07 -4.09
C GLU A 33 10.36 3.72 -4.83
N THR A 34 9.19 3.72 -4.19
CA THR A 34 8.07 4.55 -4.63
C THR A 34 7.66 5.46 -3.49
N ASN A 35 7.39 6.73 -3.80
CA ASN A 35 6.93 7.71 -2.83
C ASN A 35 5.42 7.84 -2.91
N ASP A 36 4.79 7.82 -1.76
CA ASP A 36 3.36 7.85 -1.63
C ASP A 36 3.00 8.80 -0.49
N ASP A 37 2.83 10.10 -0.83
CA ASP A 37 2.73 11.19 0.12
C ASP A 37 4.04 11.30 0.94
N GLU A 38 3.97 11.16 2.26
CA GLU A 38 5.14 11.19 3.14
C GLU A 38 5.76 9.81 3.35
N ARG A 39 5.24 8.78 2.68
CA ARG A 39 5.65 7.39 2.87
C ARG A 39 6.51 6.93 1.72
N ILE A 40 7.49 6.07 2.04
CA ILE A 40 8.38 5.45 1.07
C ILE A 40 8.14 3.95 1.12
N PHE A 41 7.85 3.36 -0.05
CA PHE A 41 7.70 1.92 -0.19
C PHE A 41 8.89 1.35 -0.93
N TYR A 42 9.40 0.23 -0.45
CA TYR A 42 10.56 -0.46 -1.01
C TYR A 42 10.11 -1.70 -1.78
N TRP A 43 10.68 -1.87 -2.95
CA TRP A 43 10.40 -2.98 -3.86
C TRP A 43 11.68 -3.73 -4.15
N LYS A 44 11.57 -5.03 -4.37
CA LYS A 44 12.70 -5.82 -4.84
C LYS A 44 13.11 -5.37 -6.24
N MET A 45 14.39 -5.57 -6.59
CA MET A 45 14.89 -5.13 -7.89
C MET A 45 14.21 -5.83 -9.08
N ASP A 46 13.70 -7.03 -8.88
CA ASP A 46 12.96 -7.78 -9.90
C ASP A 46 11.48 -7.40 -10.01
N GLN A 47 10.97 -6.58 -9.10
CA GLN A 47 9.61 -6.06 -9.15
C GLN A 47 9.53 -4.79 -9.99
N LEU A 48 8.44 -4.64 -10.72
CA LEU A 48 8.13 -3.44 -11.49
C LEU A 48 6.84 -2.84 -10.92
N PRO A 49 6.93 -1.81 -10.06
CA PRO A 49 5.73 -1.23 -9.41
C PRO A 49 4.63 -0.83 -10.41
N GLU A 50 5.01 -0.25 -11.55
CA GLU A 50 4.08 0.19 -12.58
C GLU A 50 3.34 -0.97 -13.27
N LYS A 51 3.90 -2.17 -13.19
CA LYS A 51 3.34 -3.39 -13.81
C LYS A 51 2.84 -4.38 -12.77
N TYR A 52 2.88 -4.02 -11.49
CA TYR A 52 2.37 -4.85 -10.42
C TYR A 52 0.85 -4.97 -10.57
N ASN A 53 0.34 -6.18 -10.68
CA ASN A 53 -1.03 -6.43 -11.14
C ASN A 53 -1.93 -7.13 -10.12
N TYR A 54 -1.50 -7.25 -8.87
CA TYR A 54 -2.32 -7.84 -7.83
C TYR A 54 -2.18 -7.06 -6.51
N TYR A 55 -2.97 -7.43 -5.52
CA TYR A 55 -2.91 -6.84 -4.18
C TYR A 55 -2.98 -7.96 -3.15
N ARG A 56 -2.35 -7.74 -2.01
CA ARG A 56 -2.34 -8.69 -0.91
C ARG A 56 -3.35 -8.25 0.14
N VAL A 57 -4.20 -9.17 0.57
CA VAL A 57 -5.22 -8.89 1.60
C VAL A 57 -4.64 -8.98 3.00
N GLU A 58 -3.75 -9.93 3.22
CA GLU A 58 -3.15 -10.21 4.52
C GLU A 58 -1.65 -9.94 4.52
N ASP A 59 -1.12 -9.65 5.71
CA ASP A 59 0.33 -9.60 5.91
C ASP A 59 0.92 -11.01 6.01
N ALA A 60 2.25 -11.09 6.23
CA ALA A 60 2.95 -12.37 6.31
C ALA A 60 2.48 -13.25 7.49
N GLU A 61 1.80 -12.67 8.48
CA GLU A 61 1.31 -13.36 9.67
C GLU A 61 -0.19 -13.68 9.60
N GLY A 62 -0.84 -13.38 8.47
CA GLY A 62 -2.27 -13.65 8.27
C GLY A 62 -3.20 -12.59 8.84
N ASN A 63 -2.68 -11.44 9.23
CA ASN A 63 -3.46 -10.33 9.76
C ASN A 63 -3.86 -9.34 8.67
N LYS A 64 -4.91 -8.56 8.92
CA LYS A 64 -5.26 -7.44 8.03
C LYS A 64 -4.10 -6.45 7.96
N ARG A 65 -3.81 -5.98 6.77
CA ARG A 65 -2.79 -4.98 6.57
C ARG A 65 -3.34 -3.59 6.93
N ALA A 66 -2.55 -2.80 7.65
CA ALA A 66 -2.90 -1.39 7.86
C ALA A 66 -2.88 -0.69 6.50
N MET A 67 -3.96 0.04 6.16
CA MET A 67 -4.08 0.62 4.82
C MET A 67 -3.02 1.68 4.51
N ASP A 68 -2.48 2.35 5.53
CA ASP A 68 -1.38 3.29 5.35
C ASP A 68 -0.02 2.60 5.12
N ASP A 69 0.04 1.27 5.31
CA ASP A 69 1.19 0.44 4.96
C ASP A 69 1.07 -0.20 3.56
N VAL A 70 -0.02 0.03 2.86
CA VAL A 70 -0.26 -0.53 1.53
C VAL A 70 0.11 0.49 0.46
N PRO A 71 1.02 0.16 -0.48
CA PRO A 71 1.35 1.09 -1.57
C PRO A 71 0.12 1.41 -2.41
N SER A 72 0.04 2.63 -2.92
CA SER A 72 -1.03 3.03 -3.84
C SER A 72 -1.13 2.12 -5.05
N HIS A 73 -0.02 1.55 -5.52
CA HIS A 73 0.00 0.60 -6.63
C HIS A 73 -0.85 -0.64 -6.34
N GLU A 74 -0.80 -1.18 -5.12
CA GLU A 74 -1.64 -2.31 -4.73
C GLU A 74 -3.11 -1.89 -4.57
N ILE A 75 -3.35 -0.74 -3.96
CA ILE A 75 -4.72 -0.23 -3.79
C ILE A 75 -5.37 0.03 -5.16
N ILE A 76 -4.63 0.57 -6.11
CA ILE A 76 -5.10 0.78 -7.49
C ILE A 76 -5.51 -0.54 -8.13
N ASN A 77 -4.77 -1.61 -7.90
CA ASN A 77 -5.13 -2.92 -8.44
C ASN A 77 -6.48 -3.42 -7.88
N ALA A 78 -6.75 -3.17 -6.60
CA ALA A 78 -8.06 -3.46 -6.02
C ALA A 78 -9.16 -2.55 -6.58
N ILE A 79 -8.85 -1.28 -6.81
CA ILE A 79 -9.77 -0.33 -7.45
C ILE A 79 -10.16 -0.81 -8.85
N ILE A 80 -9.18 -1.23 -9.64
CA ILE A 80 -9.43 -1.76 -11.00
C ILE A 80 -10.35 -2.97 -10.94
N GLU A 81 -10.12 -3.90 -10.01
CA GLU A 81 -10.97 -5.07 -9.84
C GLU A 81 -12.43 -4.67 -9.55
N VAL A 82 -12.65 -3.73 -8.64
CA VAL A 82 -14.00 -3.25 -8.31
C VAL A 82 -14.66 -2.58 -9.54
N LEU A 83 -13.92 -1.75 -10.27
CA LEU A 83 -14.44 -1.07 -11.46
C LEU A 83 -14.77 -2.05 -12.58
N GLU A 84 -14.02 -3.13 -12.71
CA GLU A 84 -14.31 -4.20 -13.69
C GLU A 84 -15.55 -5.02 -13.30
N GLU A 85 -15.80 -5.19 -12.02
CA GLU A 85 -16.96 -5.92 -11.50
C GLU A 85 -18.26 -5.12 -11.60
N GLN A 86 -18.18 -3.79 -11.61
CA GLN A 86 -19.34 -2.90 -11.56
C GLN A 86 -19.27 -1.85 -12.68
N ILE A 87 -20.35 -1.78 -13.47
CA ILE A 87 -20.43 -0.91 -14.66
C ILE A 87 -20.48 0.57 -14.27
N SER A 88 -21.17 0.89 -13.17
CA SER A 88 -21.29 2.24 -12.67
C SER A 88 -21.29 2.24 -11.16
N ILE A 89 -20.42 3.05 -10.56
CA ILE A 89 -20.24 3.09 -9.12
C ILE A 89 -19.91 4.52 -8.69
N GLY A 90 -20.58 5.01 -7.65
CA GLY A 90 -20.29 6.32 -7.08
C GLY A 90 -19.02 6.29 -6.21
N ASP A 91 -18.41 7.44 -6.00
CA ASP A 91 -17.14 7.55 -5.27
C ASP A 91 -17.17 6.94 -3.87
N LYS A 92 -18.22 7.22 -3.10
CA LYS A 92 -18.34 6.68 -1.75
C LYS A 92 -18.48 5.16 -1.74
N THR A 93 -19.23 4.63 -2.69
CA THR A 93 -19.41 3.19 -2.83
C THR A 93 -18.11 2.53 -3.28
N LEU A 94 -17.37 3.16 -4.19
CA LEU A 94 -16.07 2.67 -4.64
C LEU A 94 -15.09 2.54 -3.47
N VAL A 95 -14.94 3.58 -2.66
CA VAL A 95 -14.05 3.55 -1.48
C VAL A 95 -14.44 2.41 -0.53
N ARG A 96 -15.73 2.23 -0.30
CA ARG A 96 -16.25 1.18 0.57
C ARG A 96 -15.98 -0.23 0.02
N GLU A 97 -16.21 -0.43 -1.27
CA GLU A 97 -15.97 -1.73 -1.91
C GLU A 97 -14.47 -2.08 -1.94
N VAL A 98 -13.60 -1.10 -2.18
CA VAL A 98 -12.15 -1.30 -2.11
C VAL A 98 -11.72 -1.68 -0.70
N ALA A 99 -12.25 -1.00 0.32
CA ALA A 99 -11.96 -1.34 1.72
C ALA A 99 -12.36 -2.78 2.04
N LYS A 100 -13.49 -3.25 1.54
CA LYS A 100 -13.93 -4.65 1.70
C LYS A 100 -12.97 -5.64 1.07
N LYS A 101 -12.36 -5.32 -0.07
CA LYS A 101 -11.36 -6.18 -0.70
C LYS A 101 -10.14 -6.43 0.22
N PHE A 102 -9.81 -5.46 1.07
CA PHE A 102 -8.76 -5.59 2.07
C PHE A 102 -9.26 -6.10 3.43
N GLY A 103 -10.51 -6.52 3.51
CA GLY A 103 -11.08 -7.12 4.71
C GLY A 103 -11.69 -6.15 5.71
N TYR A 104 -11.93 -4.90 5.33
CA TYR A 104 -12.52 -3.89 6.19
C TYR A 104 -14.00 -3.69 5.90
N SER A 105 -14.84 -3.89 6.93
CA SER A 105 -16.28 -3.67 6.85
C SER A 105 -16.69 -2.26 7.30
N ARG A 106 -15.80 -1.56 8.00
CA ARG A 106 -15.99 -0.18 8.45
C ARG A 106 -14.94 0.73 7.83
N LEU A 107 -15.36 1.95 7.50
CA LEU A 107 -14.52 2.92 6.84
C LEU A 107 -14.06 3.99 7.85
N GLY A 108 -12.89 3.78 8.45
CA GLY A 108 -12.25 4.79 9.29
C GLY A 108 -11.47 5.81 8.45
N ASN A 109 -11.03 6.90 9.09
CA ASN A 109 -10.33 7.98 8.37
C ASN A 109 -9.06 7.54 7.66
N VAL A 110 -8.25 6.69 8.29
CA VAL A 110 -7.00 6.21 7.70
C VAL A 110 -7.28 5.39 6.43
N ILE A 111 -8.26 4.49 6.50
CA ILE A 111 -8.65 3.64 5.38
C ILE A 111 -9.20 4.49 4.23
N GLU A 112 -10.12 5.39 4.54
CA GLU A 112 -10.72 6.28 3.55
C GLU A 112 -9.68 7.16 2.87
N ASN A 113 -8.79 7.79 3.65
CA ASN A 113 -7.76 8.66 3.11
C ASN A 113 -6.76 7.92 2.24
N SER A 114 -6.34 6.72 2.64
CA SER A 114 -5.42 5.90 1.86
C SER A 114 -6.02 5.50 0.51
N ILE A 115 -7.30 5.14 0.49
CA ILE A 115 -7.98 4.77 -0.75
C ILE A 115 -8.20 5.99 -1.65
N LYS A 116 -8.64 7.11 -1.07
CA LYS A 116 -8.82 8.37 -1.83
C LYS A 116 -7.49 8.84 -2.43
N PHE A 117 -6.42 8.77 -1.66
CA PHE A 117 -5.09 9.10 -2.17
C PHE A 117 -4.70 8.21 -3.35
N ALA A 118 -4.96 6.90 -3.26
CA ALA A 118 -4.67 5.97 -4.33
C ALA A 118 -5.50 6.26 -5.59
N ILE A 119 -6.76 6.65 -5.45
CA ILE A 119 -7.59 7.06 -6.59
C ILE A 119 -6.98 8.27 -7.29
N GLU A 120 -6.63 9.31 -6.54
CA GLU A 120 -6.00 10.51 -7.09
C GLU A 120 -4.66 10.18 -7.75
N TYR A 121 -3.86 9.36 -7.12
CA TYR A 121 -2.57 8.90 -7.66
C TYR A 121 -2.78 8.16 -8.98
N GLY A 122 -3.77 7.27 -9.05
CA GLY A 122 -4.09 6.52 -10.26
C GLY A 122 -4.58 7.41 -11.41
N ILE A 123 -5.36 8.44 -11.09
CA ILE A 123 -5.82 9.41 -12.09
C ILE A 123 -4.66 10.27 -12.58
N ASN A 124 -3.85 10.80 -11.66
CA ASN A 124 -2.73 11.68 -12.00
C ASN A 124 -1.63 10.98 -12.80
N THR A 125 -1.46 9.69 -12.60
CA THR A 125 -0.50 8.86 -13.35
C THR A 125 -1.12 8.21 -14.58
N GLU A 126 -2.37 8.53 -14.90
CA GLU A 126 -3.12 8.02 -16.05
C GLU A 126 -3.41 6.50 -16.02
N ILE A 127 -3.20 5.84 -14.88
CA ILE A 127 -3.52 4.42 -14.74
C ILE A 127 -5.03 4.19 -14.74
N LEU A 128 -5.81 5.07 -14.11
CA LEU A 128 -7.26 4.95 -13.97
C LEU A 128 -8.07 5.77 -14.96
N ILE A 129 -7.43 6.50 -15.88
CA ILE A 129 -8.12 7.50 -16.72
C ILE A 129 -9.24 6.92 -17.59
N PHE A 130 -9.12 5.67 -18.01
CA PHE A 130 -10.12 5.00 -18.85
C PHE A 130 -11.13 4.17 -18.07
N LEU A 131 -10.88 3.92 -16.79
CA LEU A 131 -11.73 3.07 -15.95
C LEU A 131 -12.55 3.90 -14.96
N TYR A 132 -12.06 5.03 -14.57
CA TYR A 132 -12.71 5.94 -13.64
C TYR A 132 -13.40 7.08 -14.39
#